data_84e8fabbfbec79b7414be876d01a2fa0
#
_entry.id   84e8fabbfbec79b7414be876d01a2fa0
#
_cell.length_a   1.000
_cell.length_b   1.000
_cell.length_c   1.000
_cell.angle_alpha   90.00
_cell.angle_beta   90.00
_cell.angle_gamma   90.00
#
_symmetry.space_group_name_H-M   'P 1'
#
loop_
_entity.id
_entity.type
_entity.pdbx_description
1 polymer ?
#
loop_
_entity_poly.entity_id
_entity_poly.type
_entity_poly.pdbx_seq_one_letter_code
_entity_poly.pdbx_strand_id
1 'polypeptide(L)'
;MTSDSTLRDIAAEFDVNDTAALRWTRQYWPDEKQRDHAASMPFDKVYQATMNRVSNNRNAKRASQHHRADTTGKTGRKPRPVDEWLPGPGPIPDMDALPDDPAVLKKMLADERDRQRVKDAIIDVLMDDGDTQGKDRVRDGELSTAAKAAVVVALTDRYGFSVAKACGLVGVAPATFYYHQRTHAQVVQQRRQRRDALKPLILQAAAESGQSYGYRRIYAWLKIRGHTVSEEIVRALMAELGCRPPAKQAGKYSSYTGETDHKPANLLLMTPHTGSGSADGDAQADAARPVIAPSQYFTDHAAALGLTHDFHADAPWEKIGTDVTEIRCLDGKLFISAAIDFYDGMPVAVTMSTSPDHGLVAEMIARIDKSKPDGAKPIIHSDRGGLYRSPRWVSLITDHTHNSLDCPACQADLWCSSRWRYIPSLSRKGTSGDNARTEGFFGTMKQEILKGRPVVSTMTVAQMRDYVDAYIDFYIHRRLKSTLGKGCTTIAEHRQALSA
;
A
#
# COMPACT_ATOMS: atom_id res chain seq x y z
N MET A 1 -13.09 36.92 -5.18
CA MET A 1 -12.25 36.60 -6.34
C MET A 1 -12.96 37.04 -7.58
N THR A 2 -12.38 37.90 -8.35
CA THR A 2 -12.95 38.33 -9.64
C THR A 2 -12.60 37.30 -10.72
N SER A 3 -13.46 37.05 -11.66
CA SER A 3 -13.30 36.03 -12.72
C SER A 3 -12.05 36.23 -13.63
N ASP A 4 -11.34 37.33 -13.45
CA ASP A 4 -10.19 37.74 -14.28
C ASP A 4 -8.82 37.55 -13.59
N SER A 5 -8.78 37.09 -12.35
CA SER A 5 -7.53 36.87 -11.64
C SER A 5 -6.69 35.73 -12.26
N THR A 6 -5.40 35.94 -12.48
CA THR A 6 -4.49 34.95 -13.04
C THR A 6 -3.97 34.02 -11.92
N LEU A 7 -3.37 32.88 -12.28
CA LEU A 7 -2.72 31.98 -11.33
C LEU A 7 -1.62 32.67 -10.50
N ARG A 8 -0.92 33.66 -11.05
CA ARG A 8 0.08 34.47 -10.35
C ARG A 8 -0.56 35.43 -9.35
N ASP A 9 -1.68 36.05 -9.71
CA ASP A 9 -2.40 36.96 -8.81
C ASP A 9 -2.94 36.20 -7.59
N ILE A 10 -3.44 34.97 -7.80
CA ILE A 10 -3.91 34.09 -6.73
C ILE A 10 -2.76 33.62 -5.84
N ALA A 11 -1.63 33.23 -6.42
CA ALA A 11 -0.45 32.82 -5.64
C ALA A 11 0.05 33.98 -4.74
N ALA A 12 0.03 35.21 -5.24
CA ALA A 12 0.40 36.39 -4.48
C ALA A 12 -0.62 36.72 -3.37
N GLU A 13 -1.93 36.56 -3.62
CA GLU A 13 -3.00 36.83 -2.65
C GLU A 13 -2.96 35.86 -1.45
N PHE A 14 -2.56 34.59 -1.68
CA PHE A 14 -2.50 33.55 -0.63
C PHE A 14 -1.10 33.29 -0.10
N ASP A 15 -0.11 34.12 -0.41
CA ASP A 15 1.30 33.95 -0.02
C ASP A 15 1.85 32.54 -0.36
N VAL A 16 1.37 31.98 -1.49
CA VAL A 16 1.80 30.66 -1.97
C VAL A 16 2.96 30.89 -2.93
N ASN A 17 4.10 30.26 -2.63
CA ASN A 17 5.28 30.33 -3.47
C ASN A 17 4.94 29.95 -4.93
N ASP A 18 5.32 30.78 -5.89
CA ASP A 18 5.22 30.58 -7.34
C ASP A 18 5.57 29.16 -7.79
N THR A 19 6.51 28.51 -7.06
CA THR A 19 6.93 27.13 -7.29
C THR A 19 5.83 26.10 -7.05
N ALA A 20 4.87 26.36 -6.15
CA ALA A 20 3.77 25.45 -5.88
C ALA A 20 2.69 25.51 -6.97
N ALA A 21 2.34 26.70 -7.42
CA ALA A 21 1.43 26.90 -8.55
C ALA A 21 2.04 26.37 -9.86
N LEU A 22 3.35 26.60 -10.09
CA LEU A 22 4.09 26.05 -11.23
C LEU A 22 4.24 24.51 -11.16
N ARG A 23 4.37 23.91 -9.96
CA ARG A 23 4.41 22.45 -9.81
C ARG A 23 3.07 21.82 -10.22
N TRP A 24 1.94 22.45 -9.87
CA TRP A 24 0.61 22.00 -10.26
C TRP A 24 0.41 22.10 -11.78
N THR A 25 0.82 23.20 -12.40
CA THR A 25 0.75 23.37 -13.87
C THR A 25 1.69 22.40 -14.60
N ARG A 26 2.90 22.11 -14.10
CA ARG A 26 3.84 21.12 -14.69
C ARG A 26 3.25 19.71 -14.79
N GLN A 27 2.41 19.32 -13.85
CA GLN A 27 1.81 17.98 -13.86
C GLN A 27 0.82 17.79 -15.00
N TYR A 28 0.09 18.85 -15.40
CA TYR A 28 -0.97 18.78 -16.40
C TYR A 28 -0.63 19.49 -17.71
N TRP A 29 0.43 20.29 -17.71
CA TRP A 29 0.89 21.08 -18.85
C TRP A 29 2.39 20.82 -19.07
N PRO A 30 2.77 19.71 -19.71
CA PRO A 30 4.19 19.31 -19.82
C PRO A 30 5.01 20.21 -20.74
N ASP A 31 4.40 20.88 -21.73
CA ASP A 31 5.08 21.80 -22.64
C ASP A 31 5.30 23.18 -21.98
N GLU A 32 6.53 23.70 -22.05
CA GLU A 32 6.94 24.95 -21.42
C GLU A 32 6.19 26.17 -21.97
N LYS A 33 6.00 26.25 -23.30
CA LYS A 33 5.25 27.34 -23.94
C LYS A 33 3.77 27.31 -23.55
N GLN A 34 3.20 26.13 -23.36
CA GLN A 34 1.82 25.99 -22.90
C GLN A 34 1.66 26.36 -21.43
N ARG A 35 2.68 26.14 -20.59
CA ARG A 35 2.69 26.55 -19.18
C ARG A 35 2.71 28.06 -19.01
N ASP A 36 3.55 28.75 -19.78
CA ASP A 36 3.64 30.20 -19.74
C ASP A 36 2.33 30.85 -20.22
N HIS A 37 1.71 30.28 -21.24
CA HIS A 37 0.40 30.71 -21.69
C HIS A 37 -0.69 30.46 -20.62
N ALA A 38 -0.70 29.28 -19.99
CA ALA A 38 -1.65 28.97 -18.92
C ALA A 38 -1.46 29.87 -17.68
N ALA A 39 -0.23 30.27 -17.34
CA ALA A 39 0.05 31.18 -16.24
C ALA A 39 -0.49 32.61 -16.44
N SER A 40 -0.71 33.02 -17.71
CA SER A 40 -1.25 34.34 -18.09
C SER A 40 -2.77 34.34 -18.35
N MET A 41 -3.43 33.17 -18.28
CA MET A 41 -4.88 33.07 -18.49
C MET A 41 -5.66 33.28 -17.19
N PRO A 42 -6.92 33.78 -17.25
CA PRO A 42 -7.81 33.79 -16.10
C PRO A 42 -7.95 32.41 -15.46
N PHE A 43 -7.96 32.37 -14.11
CA PHE A 43 -7.98 31.14 -13.34
C PHE A 43 -9.07 30.16 -13.75
N ASP A 44 -10.28 30.62 -13.97
CA ASP A 44 -11.42 29.78 -14.36
C ASP A 44 -11.17 29.04 -15.66
N LYS A 45 -10.52 29.68 -16.66
CA LYS A 45 -10.16 29.02 -17.91
C LYS A 45 -9.07 27.97 -17.74
N VAL A 46 -8.06 28.27 -16.92
CA VAL A 46 -6.99 27.31 -16.58
C VAL A 46 -7.56 26.13 -15.80
N TYR A 47 -8.44 26.39 -14.83
CA TYR A 47 -9.10 25.34 -14.03
C TYR A 47 -9.94 24.42 -14.90
N GLN A 48 -10.81 24.98 -15.77
CA GLN A 48 -11.65 24.18 -16.68
C GLN A 48 -10.82 23.36 -17.67
N ALA A 49 -9.79 23.97 -18.27
CA ALA A 49 -8.90 23.26 -19.18
C ALA A 49 -8.10 22.14 -18.48
N THR A 50 -7.69 22.36 -17.23
CA THR A 50 -6.99 21.35 -16.43
C THR A 50 -7.92 20.21 -16.03
N MET A 51 -9.14 20.50 -15.58
CA MET A 51 -10.14 19.49 -15.23
C MET A 51 -10.54 18.63 -16.42
N ASN A 52 -10.67 19.22 -17.60
CA ASN A 52 -10.90 18.49 -18.85
C ASN A 52 -9.72 17.56 -19.20
N ARG A 53 -8.47 18.01 -19.00
CA ARG A 53 -7.27 17.16 -19.21
C ARG A 53 -7.17 16.03 -18.17
N VAL A 54 -7.50 16.28 -16.90
CA VAL A 54 -7.58 15.26 -15.86
C VAL A 54 -8.62 14.20 -16.20
N SER A 55 -9.79 14.63 -16.67
CA SER A 55 -10.86 13.73 -17.10
C SER A 55 -10.42 12.88 -18.30
N ASN A 56 -9.83 13.49 -19.30
CA ASN A 56 -9.33 12.81 -20.50
C ASN A 56 -8.19 11.83 -20.17
N ASN A 57 -7.26 12.18 -19.26
CA ASN A 57 -6.20 11.30 -18.81
C ASN A 57 -6.74 10.13 -17.97
N ARG A 58 -7.78 10.35 -17.16
CA ARG A 58 -8.46 9.25 -16.43
C ARG A 58 -9.15 8.30 -17.40
N ASN A 59 -9.79 8.82 -18.45
CA ASN A 59 -10.45 8.03 -19.48
C ASN A 59 -9.43 7.27 -20.35
N ALA A 60 -8.30 7.88 -20.71
CA ALA A 60 -7.21 7.23 -21.43
C ALA A 60 -6.53 6.12 -20.59
N LYS A 61 -6.31 6.34 -19.26
CA LYS A 61 -5.82 5.29 -18.35
C LYS A 61 -6.83 4.15 -18.20
N ARG A 62 -8.12 4.43 -18.13
CA ARG A 62 -9.16 3.39 -18.13
C ARG A 62 -9.18 2.62 -19.45
N ALA A 63 -9.09 3.29 -20.59
CA ALA A 63 -9.01 2.64 -21.89
C ALA A 63 -7.77 1.76 -22.06
N SER A 64 -6.59 2.19 -21.56
CA SER A 64 -5.35 1.38 -21.59
C SER A 64 -5.39 0.19 -20.62
N GLN A 65 -6.11 0.29 -19.51
CA GLN A 65 -6.35 -0.85 -18.60
C GLN A 65 -7.34 -1.86 -19.18
N HIS A 66 -8.35 -1.41 -19.94
CA HIS A 66 -9.24 -2.30 -20.68
C HIS A 66 -8.57 -2.99 -21.87
N HIS A 67 -7.61 -2.35 -22.54
CA HIS A 67 -6.86 -2.98 -23.63
C HIS A 67 -5.92 -4.12 -23.17
N ARG A 68 -5.53 -4.16 -21.88
CA ARG A 68 -4.73 -5.26 -21.33
C ARG A 68 -5.57 -6.46 -20.87
N ALA A 69 -6.89 -6.32 -20.76
CA ALA A 69 -7.80 -7.40 -20.35
C ALA A 69 -8.49 -8.10 -21.52
N ASP A 70 -8.35 -7.61 -22.75
CA ASP A 70 -9.16 -8.06 -23.89
C ASP A 70 -8.34 -8.82 -24.94
N THR A 71 -7.55 -9.81 -24.48
CA THR A 71 -6.98 -10.87 -25.36
C THR A 71 -7.82 -12.13 -25.40
N THR A 72 -9.04 -12.12 -24.84
CA THR A 72 -10.02 -13.19 -25.02
C THR A 72 -11.21 -12.67 -25.80
N GLY A 73 -11.22 -12.93 -27.11
CA GLY A 73 -12.16 -12.44 -28.10
C GLY A 73 -13.64 -12.50 -27.71
N LYS A 74 -14.15 -11.44 -27.11
CA LYS A 74 -15.56 -11.08 -27.06
C LYS A 74 -15.72 -9.64 -27.50
N THR A 75 -16.33 -9.46 -28.67
CA THR A 75 -16.70 -8.18 -29.26
C THR A 75 -17.63 -7.39 -28.34
N GLY A 76 -17.05 -6.53 -27.50
CA GLY A 76 -17.80 -5.54 -26.74
C GLY A 76 -18.34 -4.44 -27.66
N ARG A 77 -19.66 -4.31 -27.80
CA ARG A 77 -20.28 -3.14 -28.39
C ARG A 77 -19.91 -1.89 -27.56
N LYS A 78 -19.43 -0.82 -28.23
CA LYS A 78 -19.24 0.48 -27.59
C LYS A 78 -20.58 0.96 -27.00
N PRO A 79 -20.59 1.54 -25.77
CA PRO A 79 -21.80 2.14 -25.20
C PRO A 79 -22.27 3.27 -26.14
N ARG A 80 -23.57 3.30 -26.43
CA ARG A 80 -24.20 4.38 -27.21
C ARG A 80 -24.43 5.59 -26.31
N PRO A 81 -24.29 6.84 -26.84
CA PRO A 81 -24.65 8.05 -26.10
C PRO A 81 -26.11 8.01 -25.63
N VAL A 82 -26.40 8.72 -24.52
CA VAL A 82 -27.76 8.76 -23.91
C VAL A 82 -28.83 9.21 -24.92
N ASP A 83 -28.47 10.11 -25.82
CA ASP A 83 -29.35 10.67 -26.86
C ASP A 83 -29.77 9.64 -27.90
N GLU A 84 -29.07 8.50 -28.04
CA GLU A 84 -29.40 7.49 -29.04
C GLU A 84 -30.41 6.41 -28.53
N TRP A 85 -30.63 6.30 -27.22
CA TRP A 85 -31.56 5.29 -26.65
C TRP A 85 -32.80 5.87 -26.01
N LEU A 86 -32.77 7.15 -25.58
CA LEU A 86 -34.02 7.89 -25.38
C LEU A 86 -34.61 8.13 -26.76
N PRO A 87 -35.86 7.70 -27.00
CA PRO A 87 -36.52 8.10 -28.22
C PRO A 87 -36.55 9.64 -28.20
N GLY A 88 -35.64 10.23 -28.95
CA GLY A 88 -35.61 11.69 -29.14
C GLY A 88 -36.99 12.19 -29.51
N PRO A 89 -37.30 13.49 -29.35
CA PRO A 89 -38.44 14.03 -30.06
C PRO A 89 -38.22 13.63 -31.51
N GLY A 90 -39.11 12.79 -32.03
CA GLY A 90 -39.15 12.52 -33.45
C GLY A 90 -39.11 13.89 -34.16
N PRO A 91 -38.53 14.02 -35.36
CA PRO A 91 -38.57 15.29 -36.08
C PRO A 91 -40.00 15.83 -35.94
N ILE A 92 -40.14 17.05 -35.45
CA ILE A 92 -41.43 17.71 -35.41
C ILE A 92 -41.93 17.61 -36.84
N PRO A 93 -42.99 16.81 -37.08
CA PRO A 93 -43.45 16.64 -38.45
C PRO A 93 -43.71 18.05 -38.99
N ASP A 94 -43.12 18.41 -40.10
CA ASP A 94 -43.55 19.58 -40.84
C ASP A 94 -45.05 19.36 -41.01
N MET A 95 -45.87 20.31 -40.47
CA MET A 95 -47.32 20.16 -40.47
C MET A 95 -47.84 20.07 -41.92
N ASP A 96 -47.07 20.59 -42.86
CA ASP A 96 -47.38 20.52 -44.29
C ASP A 96 -46.93 19.20 -44.95
N ALA A 97 -46.16 18.38 -44.25
CA ALA A 97 -45.65 17.08 -44.71
C ALA A 97 -46.33 15.89 -44.02
N LEU A 98 -47.41 16.09 -43.25
CA LEU A 98 -48.15 15.00 -42.63
C LEU A 98 -48.82 14.13 -43.71
N PRO A 99 -48.78 12.79 -43.61
CA PRO A 99 -49.45 11.92 -44.55
C PRO A 99 -50.97 12.13 -44.46
N ASP A 100 -51.62 12.26 -45.60
CA ASP A 100 -53.11 12.39 -45.69
C ASP A 100 -53.85 11.09 -45.31
N ASP A 101 -53.12 9.98 -45.16
CA ASP A 101 -53.74 8.69 -44.80
C ASP A 101 -54.06 8.65 -43.30
N PRO A 102 -55.35 8.57 -42.93
CA PRO A 102 -55.76 8.46 -41.52
C PRO A 102 -55.20 7.23 -40.80
N ALA A 103 -54.85 6.12 -41.48
CA ALA A 103 -54.29 4.97 -40.88
C ALA A 103 -52.82 5.17 -40.46
N VAL A 104 -52.07 5.92 -41.30
CA VAL A 104 -50.69 6.32 -41.01
C VAL A 104 -50.64 7.31 -39.86
N LEU A 105 -51.51 8.32 -39.86
CA LEU A 105 -51.63 9.29 -38.77
C LEU A 105 -51.95 8.64 -37.43
N LYS A 106 -52.91 7.71 -37.43
CA LYS A 106 -53.27 6.93 -36.21
C LYS A 106 -52.11 6.14 -35.68
N LYS A 107 -51.28 5.54 -36.54
CA LYS A 107 -50.08 4.82 -36.17
C LYS A 107 -49.03 5.74 -35.58
N MET A 108 -48.75 6.88 -36.22
CA MET A 108 -47.81 7.89 -35.72
C MET A 108 -48.20 8.39 -34.31
N LEU A 109 -49.47 8.69 -34.08
CA LEU A 109 -50.00 9.10 -32.80
C LEU A 109 -49.86 7.99 -31.72
N ALA A 110 -50.12 6.75 -32.11
CA ALA A 110 -49.95 5.63 -31.20
C ALA A 110 -48.47 5.43 -30.80
N ASP A 111 -47.55 5.53 -31.78
CA ASP A 111 -46.11 5.42 -31.55
C ASP A 111 -45.58 6.56 -30.64
N GLU A 112 -46.05 7.80 -30.86
CA GLU A 112 -45.66 8.94 -30.01
C GLU A 112 -46.24 8.82 -28.59
N ARG A 113 -47.45 8.35 -28.45
CA ARG A 113 -48.04 8.04 -27.14
C ARG A 113 -47.27 6.97 -26.40
N ASP A 114 -46.78 5.93 -27.07
CA ASP A 114 -45.98 4.89 -26.52
C ASP A 114 -44.59 5.41 -26.07
N ARG A 115 -43.96 6.30 -26.88
CA ARG A 115 -42.73 7.02 -26.51
C ARG A 115 -42.89 7.87 -25.25
N GLN A 116 -44.01 8.61 -25.15
CA GLN A 116 -44.30 9.42 -23.97
C GLN A 116 -44.41 8.57 -22.70
N ARG A 117 -45.14 7.44 -22.79
CA ARG A 117 -45.29 6.49 -21.69
C ARG A 117 -43.95 5.90 -21.24
N VAL A 118 -43.03 5.65 -22.17
CA VAL A 118 -41.67 5.19 -21.83
C VAL A 118 -40.90 6.27 -21.08
N LYS A 119 -40.98 7.56 -21.54
CA LYS A 119 -40.37 8.69 -20.83
C LYS A 119 -40.90 8.82 -19.41
N ASP A 120 -42.22 8.78 -19.23
CA ASP A 120 -42.86 8.88 -17.93
C ASP A 120 -42.42 7.73 -17.00
N ALA A 121 -42.37 6.51 -17.50
CA ALA A 121 -41.91 5.35 -16.73
C ALA A 121 -40.41 5.45 -16.35
N ILE A 122 -39.56 6.01 -17.21
CA ILE A 122 -38.15 6.26 -16.90
C ILE A 122 -38.03 7.33 -15.80
N ILE A 123 -38.78 8.42 -15.89
CA ILE A 123 -38.78 9.48 -14.88
C ILE A 123 -39.24 8.91 -13.54
N ASP A 124 -40.33 8.16 -13.50
CA ASP A 124 -40.84 7.53 -12.28
C ASP A 124 -39.78 6.63 -11.63
N VAL A 125 -39.11 5.77 -12.41
CA VAL A 125 -38.05 4.88 -11.91
C VAL A 125 -36.84 5.66 -11.43
N LEU A 126 -36.48 6.80 -12.02
CA LEU A 126 -35.36 7.62 -11.59
C LEU A 126 -35.68 8.47 -10.35
N MET A 127 -36.94 8.87 -10.18
CA MET A 127 -37.40 9.73 -9.08
C MET A 127 -37.90 8.95 -7.86
N ASP A 128 -37.98 7.61 -7.94
CA ASP A 128 -38.39 6.77 -6.82
C ASP A 128 -37.32 6.75 -5.72
N ASP A 129 -37.54 7.53 -4.65
CA ASP A 129 -36.64 7.70 -3.50
C ASP A 129 -36.61 6.50 -2.52
N GLY A 130 -37.36 5.43 -2.81
CA GLY A 130 -37.62 4.30 -1.88
C GLY A 130 -36.42 3.41 -1.57
N ASP A 131 -35.26 3.56 -2.21
CA ASP A 131 -34.09 2.75 -1.92
C ASP A 131 -32.79 3.57 -2.10
N THR A 132 -31.85 3.44 -1.16
CA THR A 132 -30.51 4.07 -1.12
C THR A 132 -29.60 3.72 -2.34
N GLN A 133 -30.13 3.04 -3.34
CA GLN A 133 -29.45 2.61 -4.57
C GLN A 133 -29.59 3.57 -5.78
N GLY A 134 -30.11 4.76 -5.61
CA GLY A 134 -30.30 5.73 -6.72
C GLY A 134 -29.04 6.02 -7.53
N LYS A 135 -27.84 5.81 -6.99
CA LYS A 135 -26.55 5.99 -7.70
C LYS A 135 -26.22 4.86 -8.69
N ASP A 136 -26.87 3.72 -8.60
CA ASP A 136 -26.64 2.58 -9.49
C ASP A 136 -27.67 2.48 -10.63
N ARG A 137 -28.64 3.39 -10.68
CA ARG A 137 -29.69 3.37 -11.71
C ARG A 137 -29.21 3.89 -13.07
N VAL A 138 -28.24 4.82 -13.05
CA VAL A 138 -27.59 5.34 -14.26
C VAL A 138 -26.08 5.09 -14.17
N ARG A 139 -25.51 4.45 -15.17
CA ARG A 139 -24.08 4.16 -15.27
C ARG A 139 -23.56 4.62 -16.62
N ASP A 140 -22.55 5.50 -16.60
CA ASP A 140 -21.94 6.05 -17.80
C ASP A 140 -22.95 6.75 -18.76
N GLY A 141 -24.00 7.37 -18.17
CA GLY A 141 -25.07 8.05 -18.93
C GLY A 141 -26.19 7.13 -19.44
N GLU A 142 -26.10 5.81 -19.21
CA GLU A 142 -27.15 4.86 -19.58
C GLU A 142 -27.88 4.31 -18.35
N LEU A 143 -29.17 3.95 -18.53
CA LEU A 143 -29.89 3.20 -17.50
C LEU A 143 -29.23 1.85 -17.27
N SER A 144 -29.00 1.51 -16.01
CA SER A 144 -28.53 0.19 -15.65
C SER A 144 -29.52 -0.89 -16.06
N THR A 145 -29.07 -2.12 -16.27
CA THR A 145 -29.97 -3.24 -16.64
C THR A 145 -31.09 -3.45 -15.61
N ALA A 146 -30.80 -3.21 -14.35
CA ALA A 146 -31.81 -3.28 -13.28
C ALA A 146 -32.86 -2.17 -13.41
N ALA A 147 -32.44 -0.92 -13.71
CA ALA A 147 -33.33 0.20 -13.97
C ALA A 147 -34.18 -0.04 -15.23
N LYS A 148 -33.58 -0.55 -16.31
CA LYS A 148 -34.32 -0.96 -17.52
C LYS A 148 -35.38 -2.01 -17.23
N ALA A 149 -35.06 -3.01 -16.38
CA ALA A 149 -36.04 -4.01 -15.94
C ALA A 149 -37.18 -3.41 -15.10
N ALA A 150 -36.90 -2.43 -14.23
CA ALA A 150 -37.90 -1.71 -13.46
C ALA A 150 -38.85 -0.87 -14.38
N VAL A 151 -38.29 -0.22 -15.40
CA VAL A 151 -39.08 0.51 -16.42
C VAL A 151 -40.01 -0.46 -17.17
N VAL A 152 -39.55 -1.66 -17.53
CA VAL A 152 -40.41 -2.68 -18.15
C VAL A 152 -41.55 -3.06 -17.23
N VAL A 153 -41.34 -3.24 -15.91
CA VAL A 153 -42.40 -3.50 -14.93
C VAL A 153 -43.40 -2.35 -14.92
N ALA A 154 -42.91 -1.10 -14.80
CA ALA A 154 -43.79 0.07 -14.82
C ALA A 154 -44.65 0.17 -16.09
N LEU A 155 -44.08 -0.15 -17.25
CA LEU A 155 -44.80 -0.17 -18.54
C LEU A 155 -45.85 -1.27 -18.60
N THR A 156 -45.58 -2.44 -18.05
CA THR A 156 -46.54 -3.57 -18.02
C THR A 156 -47.67 -3.30 -17.03
N ASP A 157 -47.35 -2.87 -15.82
CA ASP A 157 -48.33 -2.72 -14.74
C ASP A 157 -49.20 -1.49 -14.90
N ARG A 158 -48.61 -0.34 -15.31
CA ARG A 158 -49.35 0.93 -15.38
C ARG A 158 -50.02 1.17 -16.73
N TYR A 159 -49.38 0.73 -17.81
CA TYR A 159 -49.88 1.02 -19.16
C TYR A 159 -50.33 -0.22 -19.95
N GLY A 160 -50.28 -1.41 -19.35
CA GLY A 160 -50.75 -2.66 -19.96
C GLY A 160 -49.99 -3.13 -21.17
N PHE A 161 -48.71 -2.72 -21.31
CA PHE A 161 -47.88 -3.24 -22.41
C PHE A 161 -47.58 -4.71 -22.22
N SER A 162 -47.52 -5.46 -23.33
CA SER A 162 -46.93 -6.80 -23.27
C SER A 162 -45.42 -6.71 -22.94
N VAL A 163 -44.92 -7.67 -22.15
CA VAL A 163 -43.47 -7.72 -21.78
C VAL A 163 -42.58 -7.66 -23.01
N ALA A 164 -42.92 -8.33 -24.09
CA ALA A 164 -42.14 -8.30 -25.32
C ALA A 164 -42.05 -6.88 -25.94
N LYS A 165 -43.18 -6.15 -25.97
CA LYS A 165 -43.25 -4.76 -26.47
C LYS A 165 -42.47 -3.83 -25.55
N ALA A 166 -42.67 -3.91 -24.24
CA ALA A 166 -41.97 -3.09 -23.25
C ALA A 166 -40.43 -3.33 -23.29
N CYS A 167 -40.00 -4.57 -23.36
CA CYS A 167 -38.57 -4.93 -23.52
C CYS A 167 -37.98 -4.35 -24.79
N GLY A 168 -38.70 -4.39 -25.93
CA GLY A 168 -38.28 -3.81 -27.19
C GLY A 168 -38.10 -2.29 -27.11
N LEU A 169 -39.06 -1.59 -26.49
CA LEU A 169 -39.04 -0.13 -26.33
C LEU A 169 -37.89 0.34 -25.40
N VAL A 170 -37.59 -0.42 -24.37
CA VAL A 170 -36.54 -0.09 -23.36
C VAL A 170 -35.16 -0.59 -23.77
N GLY A 171 -35.08 -1.44 -24.80
CA GLY A 171 -33.81 -2.00 -25.28
C GLY A 171 -33.20 -3.01 -24.31
N VAL A 172 -34.02 -3.88 -23.70
CA VAL A 172 -33.56 -4.98 -22.83
C VAL A 172 -34.06 -6.32 -23.39
N ALA A 173 -33.21 -7.35 -23.38
CA ALA A 173 -33.65 -8.67 -23.82
C ALA A 173 -34.68 -9.27 -22.83
N PRO A 174 -35.76 -9.91 -23.29
CA PRO A 174 -36.74 -10.53 -22.39
C PRO A 174 -36.13 -11.53 -21.40
N ALA A 175 -35.11 -12.31 -21.81
CA ALA A 175 -34.40 -13.22 -20.92
C ALA A 175 -33.70 -12.47 -19.76
N THR A 176 -33.10 -11.30 -20.04
CA THR A 176 -32.47 -10.45 -19.03
C THR A 176 -33.50 -9.85 -18.07
N PHE A 177 -34.65 -9.42 -18.61
CA PHE A 177 -35.78 -8.93 -17.78
C PHE A 177 -36.26 -10.02 -16.81
N TYR A 178 -36.56 -11.23 -17.30
CA TYR A 178 -37.03 -12.33 -16.43
C TYR A 178 -35.97 -12.79 -15.42
N TYR A 179 -34.67 -12.76 -15.79
CA TYR A 179 -33.59 -12.99 -14.85
C TYR A 179 -33.61 -11.97 -13.70
N HIS A 180 -33.73 -10.68 -14.02
CA HIS A 180 -33.81 -9.63 -12.99
C HIS A 180 -35.05 -9.80 -12.10
N GLN A 181 -36.20 -10.13 -12.68
CA GLN A 181 -37.42 -10.28 -11.93
C GLN A 181 -37.45 -11.50 -11.00
N ARG A 182 -36.90 -12.64 -11.44
CA ARG A 182 -36.97 -13.92 -10.70
C ARG A 182 -35.74 -14.23 -9.86
N THR A 183 -34.56 -13.85 -10.30
CA THR A 183 -33.31 -14.39 -9.76
C THR A 183 -32.41 -13.31 -9.17
N HIS A 184 -32.46 -12.08 -9.70
CA HIS A 184 -31.54 -11.01 -9.31
C HIS A 184 -31.63 -10.68 -7.82
N ALA A 185 -32.82 -10.53 -7.27
CA ALA A 185 -33.03 -10.23 -5.86
C ALA A 185 -32.42 -11.30 -4.94
N GLN A 186 -32.62 -12.58 -5.27
CA GLN A 186 -32.02 -13.71 -4.53
C GLN A 186 -30.51 -13.72 -4.61
N VAL A 187 -29.96 -13.50 -5.81
CA VAL A 187 -28.48 -13.44 -6.00
C VAL A 187 -27.88 -12.26 -5.23
N VAL A 188 -28.51 -11.09 -5.27
CA VAL A 188 -28.07 -9.91 -4.50
C VAL A 188 -28.13 -10.19 -3.00
N GLN A 189 -29.24 -10.79 -2.53
CA GLN A 189 -29.39 -11.17 -1.12
C GLN A 189 -28.34 -12.19 -0.68
N GLN A 190 -28.07 -13.21 -1.48
CA GLN A 190 -27.01 -14.20 -1.19
C GLN A 190 -25.62 -13.57 -1.15
N ARG A 191 -25.32 -12.64 -2.09
CA ARG A 191 -24.05 -11.90 -2.08
C ARG A 191 -23.92 -11.04 -0.84
N ARG A 192 -25.00 -10.36 -0.43
CA ARG A 192 -25.04 -9.56 0.81
C ARG A 192 -24.81 -10.43 2.03
N GLN A 193 -25.51 -11.56 2.16
CA GLN A 193 -25.32 -12.51 3.26
C GLN A 193 -23.90 -13.04 3.34
N ARG A 194 -23.29 -13.44 2.19
CA ARG A 194 -21.87 -13.86 2.15
C ARG A 194 -20.94 -12.76 2.59
N ARG A 195 -21.20 -11.53 2.17
CA ARG A 195 -20.42 -10.35 2.58
C ARG A 195 -20.56 -10.06 4.07
N ASP A 196 -21.78 -10.13 4.60
CA ASP A 196 -22.04 -9.88 6.01
C ASP A 196 -21.44 -10.97 6.92
N ALA A 197 -21.39 -12.22 6.47
CA ALA A 197 -20.73 -13.31 7.18
C ALA A 197 -19.20 -13.11 7.34
N LEU A 198 -18.57 -12.29 6.50
CA LEU A 198 -17.15 -11.96 6.62
C LEU A 198 -16.87 -10.88 7.69
N LYS A 199 -17.86 -10.06 8.05
CA LYS A 199 -17.66 -8.95 9.02
C LYS A 199 -17.15 -9.40 10.38
N PRO A 200 -17.73 -10.41 11.05
CA PRO A 200 -17.22 -10.89 12.33
C PRO A 200 -15.80 -11.46 12.22
N LEU A 201 -15.46 -12.12 11.11
CA LEU A 201 -14.12 -12.66 10.88
C LEU A 201 -13.08 -11.54 10.71
N ILE A 202 -13.44 -10.45 10.02
CA ILE A 202 -12.59 -9.27 9.89
C ILE A 202 -12.35 -8.61 11.25
N LEU A 203 -13.38 -8.47 12.08
CA LEU A 203 -13.28 -7.95 13.45
C LEU A 203 -12.40 -8.85 14.31
N GLN A 204 -12.54 -10.16 14.19
CA GLN A 204 -11.70 -11.13 14.88
C GLN A 204 -10.24 -10.98 14.48
N ALA A 205 -9.94 -10.94 13.18
CA ALA A 205 -8.57 -10.75 12.67
C ALA A 205 -7.96 -9.41 13.14
N ALA A 206 -8.77 -8.35 13.17
CA ALA A 206 -8.35 -7.06 13.69
C ALA A 206 -8.07 -7.12 15.19
N ALA A 207 -8.91 -7.80 15.98
CA ALA A 207 -8.72 -7.97 17.42
C ALA A 207 -7.49 -8.83 17.75
N GLU A 208 -7.32 -9.97 17.10
CA GLU A 208 -6.16 -10.87 17.26
C GLU A 208 -4.84 -10.17 16.96
N SER A 209 -4.82 -9.26 15.99
CA SER A 209 -3.64 -8.46 15.66
C SER A 209 -3.50 -7.19 16.50
N GLY A 210 -4.37 -6.97 17.46
CA GLY A 210 -4.40 -5.72 18.22
C GLY A 210 -4.62 -4.49 17.35
N GLN A 211 -5.49 -4.56 16.35
CA GLN A 211 -5.80 -3.49 15.38
C GLN A 211 -4.60 -3.07 14.51
N SER A 212 -3.58 -3.92 14.38
CA SER A 212 -2.37 -3.60 13.61
C SER A 212 -2.43 -4.04 12.15
N TYR A 213 -3.38 -4.92 11.79
CA TYR A 213 -3.47 -5.46 10.44
C TYR A 213 -4.19 -4.50 9.48
N GLY A 214 -3.51 -4.18 8.35
CA GLY A 214 -4.14 -3.60 7.17
C GLY A 214 -4.83 -4.68 6.32
N TYR A 215 -5.58 -4.25 5.30
CA TYR A 215 -6.42 -5.14 4.48
C TYR A 215 -5.67 -6.33 3.86
N ARG A 216 -4.40 -6.18 3.45
CA ARG A 216 -3.61 -7.28 2.87
C ARG A 216 -3.36 -8.41 3.87
N ARG A 217 -3.10 -8.08 5.13
CA ARG A 217 -2.89 -9.09 6.18
C ARG A 217 -4.21 -9.72 6.61
N ILE A 218 -5.30 -8.96 6.68
CA ILE A 218 -6.64 -9.51 6.95
C ILE A 218 -7.08 -10.42 5.80
N TYR A 219 -6.85 -10.03 4.56
CA TYR A 219 -7.09 -10.89 3.40
C TYR A 219 -6.32 -12.22 3.49
N ALA A 220 -5.00 -12.16 3.80
CA ALA A 220 -4.18 -13.35 3.98
C ALA A 220 -4.68 -14.20 5.16
N TRP A 221 -5.06 -13.58 6.29
CA TRP A 221 -5.63 -14.26 7.45
C TRP A 221 -6.91 -15.04 7.11
N LEU A 222 -7.80 -14.44 6.31
CA LEU A 222 -9.01 -15.07 5.80
C LEU A 222 -8.69 -16.24 4.85
N LYS A 223 -7.75 -16.02 3.93
CA LYS A 223 -7.36 -17.02 2.94
C LYS A 223 -6.74 -18.27 3.58
N ILE A 224 -5.85 -18.09 4.57
CA ILE A 224 -5.25 -19.20 5.33
C ILE A 224 -6.33 -20.04 6.04
N ARG A 225 -7.45 -19.42 6.45
CA ARG A 225 -8.60 -20.11 7.08
C ARG A 225 -9.63 -20.64 6.08
N GLY A 226 -9.30 -20.66 4.79
CA GLY A 226 -10.13 -21.24 3.73
C GLY A 226 -11.25 -20.35 3.19
N HIS A 227 -11.29 -19.08 3.58
CA HIS A 227 -12.31 -18.16 3.08
C HIS A 227 -11.92 -17.60 1.69
N THR A 228 -12.79 -17.83 0.70
CA THR A 228 -12.62 -17.26 -0.65
C THR A 228 -13.24 -15.86 -0.70
N VAL A 229 -12.39 -14.85 -0.83
CA VAL A 229 -12.78 -13.44 -0.88
C VAL A 229 -11.78 -12.66 -1.74
N SER A 230 -12.15 -11.53 -2.32
CA SER A 230 -11.21 -10.63 -3.00
C SER A 230 -10.67 -9.56 -2.04
N GLU A 231 -9.46 -9.06 -2.32
CA GLU A 231 -8.87 -7.95 -1.54
C GLU A 231 -9.75 -6.70 -1.52
N GLU A 232 -10.47 -6.43 -2.60
CA GLU A 232 -11.37 -5.28 -2.73
C GLU A 232 -12.55 -5.38 -1.73
N ILE A 233 -13.15 -6.57 -1.60
CA ILE A 233 -14.22 -6.80 -0.64
C ILE A 233 -13.70 -6.62 0.78
N VAL A 234 -12.52 -7.17 1.11
CA VAL A 234 -11.92 -7.00 2.43
C VAL A 234 -11.68 -5.53 2.75
N ARG A 235 -11.10 -4.78 1.80
CA ARG A 235 -10.84 -3.34 1.95
C ARG A 235 -12.12 -2.54 2.15
N ALA A 236 -13.18 -2.85 1.40
CA ALA A 236 -14.48 -2.20 1.53
C ALA A 236 -15.13 -2.50 2.88
N LEU A 237 -15.12 -3.76 3.33
CA LEU A 237 -15.68 -4.16 4.63
C LEU A 237 -14.90 -3.57 5.80
N MET A 238 -13.57 -3.51 5.74
CA MET A 238 -12.75 -2.85 6.75
C MET A 238 -13.08 -1.35 6.86
N ALA A 239 -13.32 -0.68 5.72
CA ALA A 239 -13.74 0.72 5.73
C ALA A 239 -15.13 0.90 6.36
N GLU A 240 -16.07 0.01 6.03
CA GLU A 240 -17.44 -0.02 6.60
C GLU A 240 -17.41 -0.25 8.12
N LEU A 241 -16.55 -1.16 8.61
CA LEU A 241 -16.38 -1.51 10.01
C LEU A 241 -15.49 -0.53 10.81
N GLY A 242 -14.92 0.48 10.15
CA GLY A 242 -13.98 1.40 10.80
C GLY A 242 -12.65 0.76 11.21
N CYS A 243 -12.36 -0.47 10.76
CA CYS A 243 -11.14 -1.21 11.07
C CYS A 243 -9.97 -0.68 10.23
N ARG A 244 -9.28 0.35 10.73
CA ARG A 244 -8.07 0.88 10.09
C ARG A 244 -6.90 0.86 11.08
N PRO A 245 -5.74 0.32 10.69
CA PRO A 245 -4.54 0.46 11.53
C PRO A 245 -4.17 1.95 11.68
N PRO A 246 -3.60 2.35 12.83
CA PRO A 246 -3.20 3.73 13.04
C PRO A 246 -2.21 4.18 11.95
N ALA A 247 -2.43 5.36 11.37
CA ALA A 247 -1.57 5.89 10.31
C ALA A 247 -0.15 6.20 10.83
N LYS A 248 0.88 5.91 10.03
CA LYS A 248 2.27 6.25 10.35
C LYS A 248 2.43 7.77 10.28
N GLN A 249 2.87 8.42 11.36
CA GLN A 249 3.26 9.83 11.34
C GLN A 249 4.74 9.93 11.02
N ALA A 250 5.11 10.82 10.09
CA ALA A 250 6.50 11.18 9.85
C ALA A 250 6.99 11.98 11.06
N GLY A 251 7.98 11.46 11.79
CA GLY A 251 8.70 12.19 12.84
C GLY A 251 9.86 12.97 12.23
N LYS A 252 10.19 14.15 12.80
CA LYS A 252 11.44 14.82 12.48
C LYS A 252 12.59 14.03 13.11
N TYR A 253 13.59 13.69 12.31
CA TYR A 253 14.78 12.99 12.75
C TYR A 253 15.89 14.02 13.09
N SER A 254 16.68 13.72 14.14
CA SER A 254 17.84 14.49 14.55
C SER A 254 18.99 13.51 14.81
N SER A 255 20.11 13.63 14.08
CA SER A 255 21.27 12.77 14.26
C SER A 255 22.37 13.47 15.09
N TYR A 256 23.09 12.66 15.86
CA TYR A 256 24.21 13.11 16.69
C TYR A 256 25.45 13.40 15.83
N THR A 257 26.17 14.51 16.12
CA THR A 257 27.28 15.02 15.30
C THR A 257 28.69 14.81 15.91
N GLY A 258 28.83 14.13 17.05
CA GLY A 258 30.12 13.92 17.73
C GLY A 258 31.09 12.96 16.99
N GLU A 259 32.43 13.16 17.15
CA GLU A 259 33.47 12.31 16.54
C GLU A 259 34.16 11.41 17.57
N THR A 260 34.67 10.22 17.11
CA THR A 260 35.52 9.29 17.86
C THR A 260 36.40 8.46 16.92
N ASP A 261 37.51 7.95 17.42
CA ASP A 261 38.63 7.38 16.64
C ASP A 261 38.42 6.00 16.01
N HIS A 262 37.54 5.15 16.54
CA HIS A 262 37.34 3.80 15.96
C HIS A 262 36.12 3.77 15.04
N LYS A 263 36.36 3.51 13.76
CA LYS A 263 35.33 3.57 12.71
C LYS A 263 35.39 2.31 11.82
N PRO A 264 34.70 1.21 12.20
CA PRO A 264 34.49 0.12 11.24
C PRO A 264 33.81 0.61 9.98
N ALA A 265 34.18 0.03 8.84
CA ALA A 265 33.54 0.34 7.55
C ALA A 265 32.05 -0.01 7.56
N ASN A 266 31.27 0.68 6.76
CA ASN A 266 29.87 0.29 6.52
C ASN A 266 29.82 -0.81 5.46
N LEU A 267 29.59 -2.05 5.90
CA LEU A 267 29.53 -3.24 5.05
C LEU A 267 28.15 -3.44 4.39
N LEU A 268 27.21 -2.53 4.62
CA LEU A 268 25.88 -2.54 3.98
C LEU A 268 25.86 -1.63 2.73
N LEU A 269 27.01 -1.20 2.22
CA LEU A 269 27.11 -0.39 1.01
C LEU A 269 27.61 -1.25 -0.14
N MET A 270 26.96 -1.12 -1.30
CA MET A 270 27.33 -1.81 -2.54
C MET A 270 27.22 -0.88 -3.76
N THR A 271 27.96 -1.19 -4.82
CA THR A 271 27.76 -0.52 -6.11
C THR A 271 26.36 -0.83 -6.66
N PRO A 272 25.66 0.17 -7.24
CA PRO A 272 24.39 -0.10 -7.92
C PRO A 272 24.61 -1.09 -9.07
N HIS A 273 23.75 -2.10 -9.17
CA HIS A 273 23.70 -2.91 -10.39
C HIS A 273 23.24 -2.05 -11.56
N THR A 274 24.11 -1.78 -12.53
CA THR A 274 23.78 -1.12 -13.81
C THR A 274 23.18 -2.12 -14.83
N GLY A 275 22.48 -3.14 -14.36
CA GLY A 275 21.82 -4.12 -15.21
C GLY A 275 20.32 -3.85 -15.29
N SER A 276 19.87 -3.31 -16.41
CA SER A 276 18.50 -3.43 -16.89
C SER A 276 18.23 -4.90 -17.28
N GLY A 277 18.11 -5.79 -16.30
CA GLY A 277 17.75 -7.19 -16.51
C GLY A 277 16.25 -7.34 -16.32
N SER A 278 15.54 -7.64 -17.39
CA SER A 278 14.16 -8.12 -17.41
C SER A 278 13.99 -9.29 -16.44
N ALA A 279 12.88 -9.28 -15.72
CA ALA A 279 12.42 -10.36 -14.86
C ALA A 279 11.96 -11.56 -15.69
N ASP A 280 12.89 -12.27 -16.29
CA ASP A 280 12.65 -13.60 -16.84
C ASP A 280 13.87 -14.48 -16.54
N GLY A 281 13.55 -15.61 -15.91
CA GLY A 281 14.44 -16.53 -15.29
C GLY A 281 15.63 -16.97 -16.14
N ASP A 282 16.81 -16.87 -15.52
CA ASP A 282 17.86 -17.86 -15.69
C ASP A 282 18.67 -17.93 -14.39
N ALA A 283 18.46 -19.02 -13.67
CA ALA A 283 19.24 -19.40 -12.49
C ALA A 283 20.60 -19.92 -12.95
N GLN A 284 21.48 -19.03 -13.42
CA GLN A 284 22.88 -19.34 -13.66
C GLN A 284 23.74 -18.07 -13.77
N ALA A 285 23.87 -17.33 -12.67
CA ALA A 285 24.95 -16.40 -12.49
C ALA A 285 25.28 -16.32 -10.98
N ASP A 286 25.76 -17.42 -10.46
CA ASP A 286 26.52 -17.47 -9.20
C ASP A 286 27.93 -16.90 -9.47
N ALA A 287 27.99 -15.70 -10.07
CA ALA A 287 29.18 -14.89 -10.09
C ALA A 287 29.35 -14.35 -8.67
N ALA A 288 30.31 -14.89 -7.95
CA ALA A 288 30.72 -14.49 -6.63
C ALA A 288 30.59 -12.96 -6.49
N ARG A 289 29.66 -12.50 -5.65
CA ARG A 289 29.52 -11.07 -5.29
C ARG A 289 30.91 -10.60 -4.90
N PRO A 290 31.46 -9.54 -5.51
CA PRO A 290 32.76 -9.05 -5.10
C PRO A 290 32.66 -8.68 -3.62
N VAL A 291 33.32 -9.46 -2.77
CA VAL A 291 33.51 -9.13 -1.36
C VAL A 291 34.38 -7.89 -1.36
N ILE A 292 33.76 -6.72 -1.34
CA ILE A 292 34.47 -5.46 -1.16
C ILE A 292 35.15 -5.58 0.20
N ALA A 293 36.45 -5.60 0.20
CA ALA A 293 37.22 -5.60 1.44
C ALA A 293 36.73 -4.43 2.30
N PRO A 294 36.46 -4.63 3.59
CA PRO A 294 35.92 -3.62 4.46
C PRO A 294 36.86 -2.43 4.52
N SER A 295 36.55 -1.41 3.74
CA SER A 295 37.38 -0.22 3.59
C SER A 295 36.62 1.01 4.04
N GLN A 296 37.25 1.77 4.95
CA GLN A 296 36.73 3.07 5.37
C GLN A 296 36.63 4.04 4.18
N TYR A 297 37.52 3.91 3.19
CA TYR A 297 37.49 4.72 1.97
C TYR A 297 36.11 4.62 1.26
N PHE A 298 35.57 3.42 1.06
CA PHE A 298 34.25 3.23 0.43
C PHE A 298 33.13 3.81 1.30
N THR A 299 33.24 3.71 2.63
CA THR A 299 32.28 4.31 3.56
C THR A 299 32.28 5.83 3.44
N ASP A 300 33.45 6.45 3.43
CA ASP A 300 33.58 7.91 3.42
C ASP A 300 33.24 8.53 2.05
N HIS A 301 33.46 7.78 0.97
CA HIS A 301 33.19 8.22 -0.41
C HIS A 301 31.92 7.63 -1.02
N ALA A 302 31.05 7.01 -0.23
CA ALA A 302 29.89 6.29 -0.72
C ALA A 302 28.98 7.11 -1.65
N ALA A 303 28.75 8.39 -1.35
CA ALA A 303 27.93 9.27 -2.19
C ALA A 303 28.62 9.57 -3.54
N ALA A 304 29.92 9.85 -3.53
CA ALA A 304 30.72 10.12 -4.74
C ALA A 304 30.85 8.89 -5.63
N LEU A 305 30.88 7.70 -5.02
CA LEU A 305 30.97 6.41 -5.70
C LEU A 305 29.58 5.86 -6.10
N GLY A 306 28.49 6.57 -5.78
CA GLY A 306 27.14 6.13 -6.09
C GLY A 306 26.71 4.85 -5.35
N LEU A 307 27.32 4.54 -4.19
CA LEU A 307 27.01 3.32 -3.46
C LEU A 307 25.59 3.39 -2.87
N THR A 308 24.87 2.29 -2.96
CA THR A 308 23.53 2.10 -2.39
C THR A 308 23.58 1.13 -1.21
N HIS A 309 22.49 1.08 -0.43
CA HIS A 309 22.38 0.14 0.68
C HIS A 309 22.03 -1.27 0.20
N ASP A 310 22.73 -2.26 0.72
CA ASP A 310 22.42 -3.68 0.59
C ASP A 310 22.00 -4.25 1.94
N PHE A 311 20.70 -4.25 2.17
CA PHE A 311 20.08 -4.91 3.33
C PHE A 311 19.63 -6.35 3.04
N HIS A 312 19.94 -6.86 1.84
CA HIS A 312 19.60 -8.22 1.49
C HIS A 312 20.53 -9.21 2.20
N ALA A 313 19.97 -10.28 2.68
CA ALA A 313 20.69 -11.43 3.20
C ALA A 313 20.12 -12.68 2.52
N ASP A 314 20.99 -13.57 2.07
CA ASP A 314 20.59 -14.79 1.34
C ASP A 314 20.21 -15.92 2.32
N ALA A 315 20.70 -15.86 3.55
CA ALA A 315 20.44 -16.84 4.59
C ALA A 315 20.29 -16.19 5.98
N PRO A 316 19.61 -16.87 6.92
CA PRO A 316 19.62 -16.48 8.33
C PRO A 316 21.06 -16.37 8.88
N TRP A 317 21.28 -15.42 9.76
CA TRP A 317 22.57 -15.20 10.43
C TRP A 317 23.69 -14.64 9.52
N GLU A 318 23.37 -14.12 8.34
CA GLU A 318 24.37 -13.45 7.47
C GLU A 318 24.58 -12.00 7.93
N LYS A 319 23.51 -11.25 8.11
CA LYS A 319 23.54 -9.83 8.51
C LYS A 319 22.57 -9.58 9.65
N ILE A 320 23.05 -8.98 10.73
CA ILE A 320 22.26 -8.61 11.91
C ILE A 320 22.38 -7.10 12.12
N GLY A 321 21.27 -6.41 12.26
CA GLY A 321 21.25 -4.99 12.65
C GLY A 321 20.91 -4.85 14.13
N THR A 322 21.60 -3.94 14.83
CA THR A 322 21.37 -3.65 16.24
C THR A 322 21.07 -2.17 16.45
N ASP A 323 20.24 -1.90 17.46
CA ASP A 323 19.91 -0.55 17.89
C ASP A 323 19.27 -0.58 19.28
N VAL A 324 19.24 0.56 19.96
CA VAL A 324 18.59 0.75 21.26
C VAL A 324 17.52 1.81 21.17
N THR A 325 16.33 1.51 21.67
CA THR A 325 15.24 2.45 21.75
C THR A 325 14.73 2.63 23.16
N GLU A 326 14.06 3.76 23.46
CA GLU A 326 13.43 4.00 24.75
C GLU A 326 11.91 4.09 24.63
N ILE A 327 11.23 3.64 25.70
CA ILE A 327 9.80 3.85 25.93
C ILE A 327 9.65 4.51 27.31
N ARG A 328 8.89 5.63 27.37
CA ARG A 328 8.52 6.26 28.64
C ARG A 328 7.39 5.51 29.29
N CYS A 329 7.55 5.19 30.56
CA CYS A 329 6.58 4.53 31.41
C CYS A 329 6.12 5.47 32.53
N LEU A 330 5.13 5.06 33.32
CA LEU A 330 4.60 5.83 34.44
C LEU A 330 5.68 6.12 35.50
N ASP A 331 6.50 5.14 35.81
CA ASP A 331 7.51 5.13 36.88
C ASP A 331 8.95 5.22 36.37
N GLY A 332 9.16 5.53 35.09
CA GLY A 332 10.51 5.62 34.54
C GLY A 332 10.61 5.44 33.03
N LYS A 333 11.74 4.86 32.61
CA LYS A 333 12.01 4.55 31.20
C LYS A 333 12.39 3.10 31.06
N LEU A 334 11.91 2.47 29.99
CA LEU A 334 12.35 1.16 29.53
C LEU A 334 13.21 1.33 28.28
N PHE A 335 14.47 0.88 28.36
CA PHE A 335 15.37 0.81 27.22
C PHE A 335 15.34 -0.61 26.66
N ILE A 336 15.23 -0.72 25.34
CA ILE A 336 15.10 -1.99 24.61
C ILE A 336 16.23 -2.03 23.60
N SER A 337 17.11 -3.03 23.73
CA SER A 337 18.12 -3.36 22.73
C SER A 337 17.64 -4.57 21.93
N ALA A 338 17.68 -4.48 20.60
CA ALA A 338 17.27 -5.55 19.71
C ALA A 338 18.33 -5.84 18.67
N ALA A 339 18.49 -7.12 18.36
CA ALA A 339 19.27 -7.61 17.23
C ALA A 339 18.32 -8.26 16.23
N ILE A 340 18.30 -7.73 15.02
CA ILE A 340 17.35 -8.10 13.96
C ILE A 340 18.11 -8.75 12.82
N ASP A 341 17.76 -9.98 12.50
CA ASP A 341 18.27 -10.67 11.31
C ASP A 341 17.67 -10.06 10.05
N PHE A 342 18.52 -9.67 9.11
CA PHE A 342 18.07 -9.00 7.88
C PHE A 342 17.43 -9.96 6.87
N TYR A 343 17.66 -11.26 6.99
CA TYR A 343 17.07 -12.25 6.11
C TYR A 343 15.54 -12.18 6.12
N ASP A 344 14.94 -12.28 7.29
CA ASP A 344 13.50 -12.34 7.45
C ASP A 344 12.95 -11.28 8.44
N GLY A 345 13.82 -10.51 9.08
CA GLY A 345 13.49 -9.55 10.12
C GLY A 345 13.13 -10.21 11.45
N MET A 346 13.71 -11.38 11.73
CA MET A 346 13.62 -12.06 13.02
C MET A 346 14.35 -11.27 14.09
N PRO A 347 13.70 -10.88 15.19
CA PRO A 347 14.41 -10.40 16.37
C PRO A 347 15.11 -11.59 17.06
N VAL A 348 16.39 -11.80 16.74
CA VAL A 348 17.19 -12.92 17.25
C VAL A 348 17.59 -12.74 18.71
N ALA A 349 17.62 -11.50 19.18
CA ALA A 349 17.75 -11.17 20.58
C ALA A 349 17.04 -9.86 20.89
N VAL A 350 16.33 -9.80 22.02
CA VAL A 350 15.74 -8.56 22.56
C VAL A 350 16.04 -8.56 24.05
N THR A 351 16.66 -7.47 24.55
CA THR A 351 16.94 -7.26 25.96
C THR A 351 16.37 -5.93 26.42
N MET A 352 16.05 -5.84 27.71
CA MET A 352 15.37 -4.68 28.28
C MET A 352 16.00 -4.30 29.63
N SER A 353 16.21 -2.99 29.84
CA SER A 353 16.76 -2.45 31.07
C SER A 353 16.13 -1.09 31.40
N THR A 354 16.27 -0.66 32.63
CA THR A 354 15.94 0.72 33.06
C THR A 354 17.08 1.71 32.78
N SER A 355 18.23 1.21 32.32
CA SER A 355 19.41 2.00 31.98
C SER A 355 19.97 1.61 30.60
N PRO A 356 20.35 2.59 29.74
CA PRO A 356 20.98 2.33 28.46
C PRO A 356 22.50 2.14 28.63
N ASP A 357 22.90 1.10 29.36
CA ASP A 357 24.28 0.80 29.68
C ASP A 357 24.86 -0.38 28.88
N HIS A 358 26.13 -0.66 29.11
CA HIS A 358 26.82 -1.78 28.45
C HIS A 358 26.29 -3.16 28.86
N GLY A 359 25.64 -3.28 30.01
CA GLY A 359 24.99 -4.51 30.46
C GLY A 359 23.85 -4.92 29.52
N LEU A 360 23.07 -3.93 29.06
CA LEU A 360 21.96 -4.13 28.14
C LEU A 360 22.42 -4.75 26.82
N VAL A 361 23.49 -4.24 26.22
CA VAL A 361 24.02 -4.76 24.92
C VAL A 361 24.84 -6.02 25.12
N ALA A 362 25.51 -6.21 26.28
CA ALA A 362 26.21 -7.44 26.61
C ALA A 362 25.26 -8.63 26.75
N GLU A 363 24.11 -8.43 27.43
CA GLU A 363 23.06 -9.44 27.52
C GLU A 363 22.49 -9.77 26.14
N MET A 364 22.30 -8.77 25.25
CA MET A 364 21.86 -9.00 23.88
C MET A 364 22.84 -9.92 23.13
N ILE A 365 24.15 -9.65 23.18
CA ILE A 365 25.18 -10.50 22.56
C ILE A 365 25.15 -11.90 23.15
N ALA A 366 25.03 -12.03 24.48
CA ALA A 366 24.94 -13.34 25.12
C ALA A 366 23.72 -14.16 24.70
N ARG A 367 22.58 -13.48 24.39
CA ARG A 367 21.39 -14.14 23.82
C ARG A 367 21.62 -14.57 22.38
N ILE A 368 22.29 -13.74 21.56
CA ILE A 368 22.66 -14.11 20.19
C ILE A 368 23.56 -15.34 20.20
N ASP A 369 24.58 -15.39 21.09
CA ASP A 369 25.51 -16.50 21.20
C ASP A 369 24.85 -17.85 21.52
N LYS A 370 23.74 -17.83 22.29
CA LYS A 370 22.96 -19.02 22.60
C LYS A 370 22.13 -19.55 21.43
N SER A 371 21.75 -18.70 20.50
CA SER A 371 20.84 -19.04 19.39
C SER A 371 21.55 -19.11 18.03
N LYS A 372 22.73 -18.53 17.94
CA LYS A 372 23.52 -18.50 16.71
C LYS A 372 24.08 -19.89 16.39
N PRO A 373 24.00 -20.38 15.15
CA PRO A 373 24.65 -21.64 14.76
C PRO A 373 26.16 -21.60 15.01
N ASP A 374 26.71 -22.76 15.36
CA ASP A 374 28.15 -22.89 15.57
C ASP A 374 28.92 -22.50 14.30
N GLY A 375 30.01 -21.77 14.49
CA GLY A 375 30.84 -21.29 13.38
C GLY A 375 30.29 -20.13 12.58
N ALA A 376 29.00 -19.73 12.73
CA ALA A 376 28.46 -18.58 12.05
C ALA A 376 29.12 -17.28 12.54
N LYS A 377 29.54 -16.43 11.59
CA LYS A 377 30.17 -15.12 11.84
C LYS A 377 29.37 -14.01 11.14
N PRO A 378 28.21 -13.65 11.66
CA PRO A 378 27.37 -12.64 11.02
C PRO A 378 28.02 -11.26 11.03
N ILE A 379 27.71 -10.48 10.00
CA ILE A 379 27.93 -9.02 10.03
C ILE A 379 27.01 -8.45 11.10
N ILE A 380 27.55 -7.73 12.08
CA ILE A 380 26.76 -6.99 13.07
C ILE A 380 26.84 -5.51 12.79
N HIS A 381 25.73 -4.95 12.31
CA HIS A 381 25.62 -3.56 11.95
C HIS A 381 24.94 -2.77 13.07
N SER A 382 25.50 -1.61 13.38
CA SER A 382 24.99 -0.71 14.41
C SER A 382 25.03 0.75 13.94
N ASP A 383 24.28 1.59 14.63
CA ASP A 383 24.43 3.03 14.52
C ASP A 383 25.72 3.53 15.20
N ARG A 384 25.97 4.85 15.14
CA ARG A 384 27.10 5.49 15.83
C ARG A 384 26.81 5.85 17.28
N GLY A 385 25.86 5.23 17.92
CA GLY A 385 25.57 5.43 19.37
C GLY A 385 26.81 5.15 20.24
N GLY A 386 26.91 5.86 21.38
CA GLY A 386 28.08 5.75 22.27
C GLY A 386 28.34 4.32 22.75
N LEU A 387 27.31 3.51 22.91
CA LEU A 387 27.42 2.12 23.31
C LEU A 387 28.22 1.27 22.29
N TYR A 388 27.92 1.44 21.00
CA TYR A 388 28.49 0.65 19.89
C TYR A 388 29.88 1.11 19.44
N ARG A 389 30.36 2.22 19.97
CA ARG A 389 31.72 2.74 19.70
C ARG A 389 32.68 2.55 20.87
N SER A 390 32.19 2.00 21.97
CA SER A 390 32.99 1.83 23.16
C SER A 390 33.99 0.65 23.03
N PRO A 391 35.13 0.70 23.70
CA PRO A 391 36.06 -0.45 23.77
C PRO A 391 35.39 -1.71 24.30
N ARG A 392 34.39 -1.55 25.18
CA ARG A 392 33.63 -2.66 25.75
C ARG A 392 32.77 -3.37 24.71
N TRP A 393 32.12 -2.63 23.80
CA TRP A 393 31.43 -3.22 22.67
C TRP A 393 32.40 -3.97 21.73
N VAL A 394 33.53 -3.35 21.38
CA VAL A 394 34.56 -3.98 20.55
C VAL A 394 35.00 -5.30 21.18
N SER A 395 35.24 -5.33 22.47
CA SER A 395 35.59 -6.56 23.21
C SER A 395 34.50 -7.65 23.13
N LEU A 396 33.21 -7.26 23.21
CA LEU A 396 32.09 -8.22 23.10
C LEU A 396 32.03 -8.92 21.74
N ILE A 397 32.42 -8.26 20.67
CA ILE A 397 32.34 -8.79 19.30
C ILE A 397 33.67 -9.37 18.80
N THR A 398 34.76 -9.23 19.56
CA THR A 398 36.09 -9.77 19.24
C THR A 398 36.18 -11.25 19.64
N ASP A 399 36.88 -12.04 18.84
CA ASP A 399 37.26 -13.41 19.15
C ASP A 399 38.55 -13.42 20.01
N HIS A 400 38.39 -13.59 21.30
CA HIS A 400 39.50 -13.62 22.24
C HIS A 400 40.37 -14.88 22.16
N THR A 401 39.95 -15.89 21.39
CA THR A 401 40.76 -17.09 21.11
C THR A 401 41.70 -16.88 19.94
N HIS A 402 41.49 -15.84 19.16
CA HIS A 402 42.32 -15.51 17.99
C HIS A 402 43.69 -14.95 18.45
N ASN A 403 44.78 -15.66 18.10
CA ASN A 403 46.13 -15.19 18.34
C ASN A 403 46.60 -14.29 17.19
N SER A 404 46.62 -12.99 17.41
CA SER A 404 47.06 -12.03 16.40
C SER A 404 48.57 -12.11 16.08
N LEU A 405 49.36 -12.63 17.01
CA LEU A 405 50.80 -12.79 16.83
C LEU A 405 51.16 -13.92 15.84
N ASP A 406 50.31 -14.93 15.74
CA ASP A 406 50.48 -16.07 14.84
C ASP A 406 49.66 -15.91 13.53
N CYS A 407 48.94 -14.81 13.36
CA CYS A 407 48.10 -14.58 12.19
C CYS A 407 48.80 -13.75 11.14
N PRO A 408 49.05 -14.25 9.91
CA PRO A 408 49.73 -13.51 8.87
C PRO A 408 49.02 -12.21 8.48
N ALA A 409 47.68 -12.20 8.45
CA ALA A 409 46.90 -11.01 8.16
C ALA A 409 47.07 -9.92 9.22
N CYS A 410 47.10 -10.31 10.51
CA CYS A 410 47.34 -9.36 11.60
C CYS A 410 48.76 -8.83 11.62
N GLN A 411 49.74 -9.68 11.31
CA GLN A 411 51.17 -9.29 11.20
C GLN A 411 51.38 -8.33 10.04
N ALA A 412 50.66 -8.49 8.95
CA ALA A 412 50.73 -7.61 7.77
C ALA A 412 49.82 -6.38 7.86
N ASP A 413 49.19 -6.12 9.01
CA ASP A 413 48.21 -5.06 9.22
C ASP A 413 47.04 -5.10 8.22
N LEU A 414 46.71 -6.29 7.75
CA LEU A 414 45.60 -6.52 6.84
C LEU A 414 44.31 -6.82 7.58
N TRP A 415 43.19 -6.66 6.88
CA TRP A 415 41.90 -7.06 7.43
C TRP A 415 41.88 -8.54 7.79
N CYS A 416 41.61 -8.85 9.05
CA CYS A 416 41.53 -10.21 9.58
C CYS A 416 40.13 -10.53 10.10
N SER A 417 39.38 -11.31 9.33
CA SER A 417 38.01 -11.75 9.74
C SER A 417 38.03 -12.70 10.93
N SER A 418 39.15 -13.43 11.15
CA SER A 418 39.30 -14.37 12.27
C SER A 418 39.37 -13.68 13.65
N ARG A 419 39.75 -12.40 13.66
CA ARG A 419 39.76 -11.57 14.87
C ARG A 419 38.36 -11.35 15.45
N TRP A 420 37.32 -11.59 14.68
CA TRP A 420 35.97 -11.21 15.04
C TRP A 420 35.07 -12.43 15.25
N ARG A 421 34.26 -12.40 16.31
CA ARG A 421 33.13 -13.29 16.52
C ARG A 421 31.93 -12.83 15.70
N TYR A 422 31.79 -11.50 15.56
CA TYR A 422 30.82 -10.79 14.73
C TYR A 422 31.58 -9.77 13.89
N ILE A 423 31.41 -9.78 12.59
CA ILE A 423 32.08 -8.85 11.68
C ILE A 423 31.49 -7.45 11.87
N PRO A 424 32.24 -6.48 12.40
CA PRO A 424 31.72 -5.16 12.72
C PRO A 424 31.36 -4.37 11.46
N SER A 425 30.20 -3.71 11.48
CA SER A 425 29.76 -2.75 10.48
C SER A 425 29.10 -1.55 11.16
N LEU A 426 29.42 -0.34 10.72
CA LEU A 426 28.96 0.89 11.37
C LEU A 426 28.33 1.85 10.37
N SER A 427 27.19 2.44 10.72
CA SER A 427 26.53 3.47 9.92
C SER A 427 27.45 4.67 9.63
N ARG A 428 27.26 5.35 8.50
CA ARG A 428 27.92 6.63 8.22
C ARG A 428 27.43 7.71 9.17
N LYS A 429 28.24 8.75 9.37
CA LYS A 429 27.88 9.90 10.22
C LYS A 429 26.67 10.62 9.62
N GLY A 430 25.64 10.83 10.44
CA GLY A 430 24.45 11.59 10.04
C GLY A 430 23.53 10.90 9.01
N THR A 431 23.75 9.62 8.72
CA THR A 431 22.98 8.87 7.72
C THR A 431 22.12 7.82 8.39
N SER A 432 20.89 8.20 8.80
CA SER A 432 19.91 7.29 9.42
C SER A 432 19.51 6.14 8.50
N GLY A 433 19.55 6.36 7.19
CA GLY A 433 19.22 5.33 6.21
C GLY A 433 20.12 4.07 6.30
N ASP A 434 21.31 4.18 6.88
CA ASP A 434 22.25 3.07 7.02
C ASP A 434 21.74 2.01 8.02
N ASN A 435 20.88 2.39 9.02
CA ASN A 435 20.27 1.46 9.98
C ASN A 435 18.76 1.28 9.78
N ALA A 436 18.26 1.59 8.58
CA ALA A 436 16.81 1.66 8.30
C ALA A 436 16.04 0.35 8.58
N ARG A 437 16.68 -0.81 8.46
CA ARG A 437 16.05 -2.11 8.77
C ARG A 437 15.72 -2.22 10.26
N THR A 438 16.66 -1.90 11.13
CA THR A 438 16.50 -1.98 12.59
C THR A 438 15.56 -0.87 13.10
N GLU A 439 15.74 0.36 12.59
CA GLU A 439 14.82 1.47 12.86
C GLU A 439 13.39 1.14 12.41
N GLY A 440 13.23 0.45 11.27
CA GLY A 440 11.95 -0.01 10.76
C GLY A 440 11.26 -1.03 11.67
N PHE A 441 12.02 -1.91 12.32
CA PHE A 441 11.50 -2.80 13.36
C PHE A 441 10.97 -2.03 14.55
N PHE A 442 11.77 -1.14 15.14
CA PHE A 442 11.34 -0.33 16.29
C PHE A 442 10.18 0.60 15.94
N GLY A 443 10.19 1.18 14.75
CA GLY A 443 9.08 1.98 14.25
C GLY A 443 7.78 1.18 14.16
N THR A 444 7.86 -0.06 13.67
CA THR A 444 6.72 -0.99 13.61
C THR A 444 6.25 -1.39 15.01
N MET A 445 7.17 -1.79 15.89
CA MET A 445 6.88 -2.14 17.27
C MET A 445 6.17 -0.99 17.99
N LYS A 446 6.76 0.20 18.01
CA LYS A 446 6.16 1.38 18.65
C LYS A 446 4.79 1.74 18.07
N GLN A 447 4.62 1.60 16.77
CA GLN A 447 3.32 1.84 16.14
C GLN A 447 2.27 0.82 16.57
N GLU A 448 2.63 -0.45 16.66
CA GLU A 448 1.71 -1.53 16.96
C GLU A 448 1.39 -1.64 18.45
N ILE A 449 2.33 -1.27 19.37
CA ILE A 449 2.10 -1.37 20.81
C ILE A 449 1.72 -0.04 21.50
N LEU A 450 2.14 1.11 20.99
CA LEU A 450 1.90 2.40 21.68
C LEU A 450 0.76 3.18 21.04
N LYS A 451 0.67 3.20 19.71
CA LYS A 451 -0.17 4.16 19.00
C LYS A 451 -1.66 3.81 19.10
N GLY A 452 -2.46 4.81 19.49
CA GLY A 452 -3.92 4.61 19.66
C GLY A 452 -4.32 3.78 20.88
N ARG A 453 -3.41 3.60 21.85
CA ARG A 453 -3.63 2.83 23.07
C ARG A 453 -3.37 3.68 24.32
N PRO A 454 -4.33 4.44 24.80
CA PRO A 454 -4.16 5.32 25.96
C PRO A 454 -3.66 4.61 27.22
N VAL A 455 -4.07 3.34 27.41
CA VAL A 455 -3.66 2.51 28.58
C VAL A 455 -2.15 2.36 28.67
N VAL A 456 -1.43 2.38 27.55
CA VAL A 456 0.02 2.19 27.53
C VAL A 456 0.76 3.33 28.23
N SER A 457 0.23 4.54 28.21
CA SER A 457 0.83 5.69 28.90
C SER A 457 0.77 5.59 30.44
N THR A 458 -0.04 4.68 30.97
CA THR A 458 -0.21 4.43 32.41
C THR A 458 0.50 3.17 32.89
N MET A 459 1.21 2.45 32.02
CA MET A 459 1.95 1.26 32.38
C MET A 459 3.22 1.59 33.13
N THR A 460 3.50 0.82 34.17
CA THR A 460 4.81 0.83 34.84
C THR A 460 5.87 0.16 33.95
N VAL A 461 7.14 0.34 34.29
CA VAL A 461 8.26 -0.33 33.59
C VAL A 461 8.09 -1.83 33.58
N ALA A 462 7.65 -2.44 34.69
CA ALA A 462 7.42 -3.88 34.78
C ALA A 462 6.31 -4.32 33.81
N GLN A 463 5.17 -3.66 33.83
CA GLN A 463 4.04 -3.96 32.93
C GLN A 463 4.42 -3.75 31.46
N MET A 464 5.20 -2.71 31.16
CA MET A 464 5.67 -2.45 29.80
C MET A 464 6.63 -3.54 29.32
N ARG A 465 7.48 -4.07 30.20
CA ARG A 465 8.36 -5.20 29.89
C ARG A 465 7.57 -6.43 29.47
N ASP A 466 6.60 -6.85 30.30
CA ASP A 466 5.73 -7.98 29.99
C ASP A 466 4.96 -7.77 28.66
N TYR A 467 4.52 -6.55 28.42
CA TYR A 467 3.80 -6.19 27.20
C TYR A 467 4.69 -6.25 25.95
N VAL A 468 5.96 -5.82 26.06
CA VAL A 468 6.94 -5.94 24.97
C VAL A 468 7.30 -7.40 24.72
N ASP A 469 7.50 -8.21 25.78
CA ASP A 469 7.79 -9.65 25.65
C ASP A 469 6.64 -10.37 24.92
N ALA A 470 5.39 -10.10 25.30
CA ALA A 470 4.21 -10.64 24.61
C ALA A 470 4.11 -10.17 23.16
N TYR A 471 4.53 -8.92 22.87
CA TYR A 471 4.59 -8.43 21.50
C TYR A 471 5.67 -9.13 20.67
N ILE A 472 6.86 -9.40 21.25
CA ILE A 472 7.93 -10.11 20.54
C ILE A 472 7.49 -11.54 20.20
N ASP A 473 6.82 -12.24 21.15
CA ASP A 473 6.22 -13.53 20.86
C ASP A 473 5.20 -13.47 19.72
N PHE A 474 4.28 -12.50 19.77
CA PHE A 474 3.33 -12.27 18.69
C PHE A 474 4.03 -11.98 17.38
N TYR A 475 5.08 -11.14 17.37
CA TYR A 475 5.81 -10.72 16.16
C TYR A 475 6.48 -11.91 15.46
N ILE A 476 7.00 -12.87 16.23
CA ILE A 476 7.68 -14.06 15.71
C ILE A 476 6.68 -15.12 15.26
N HIS A 477 5.71 -15.46 16.11
CA HIS A 477 4.91 -16.68 15.96
C HIS A 477 3.53 -16.46 15.35
N ARG A 478 2.99 -15.25 15.41
CA ARG A 478 1.59 -14.99 15.01
C ARG A 478 1.44 -13.85 13.98
N ARG A 479 2.41 -12.94 13.93
CA ARG A 479 2.35 -11.81 13.04
C ARG A 479 2.65 -12.21 11.60
N LEU A 480 1.65 -12.04 10.71
CA LEU A 480 1.81 -12.32 9.29
C LEU A 480 2.68 -11.27 8.60
N LYS A 481 3.65 -11.72 7.81
CA LYS A 481 4.52 -10.88 6.95
C LYS A 481 4.26 -11.20 5.48
N SER A 482 3.88 -10.17 4.73
CA SER A 482 3.59 -10.30 3.30
C SER A 482 4.84 -10.44 2.41
N THR A 483 6.02 -10.24 2.99
CA THR A 483 7.32 -10.34 2.30
C THR A 483 7.94 -11.73 2.40
N LEU A 484 7.36 -12.63 3.20
CA LEU A 484 7.87 -13.99 3.41
C LEU A 484 6.98 -15.01 2.71
N GLY A 485 7.60 -15.93 1.96
CA GLY A 485 6.95 -17.04 1.30
C GLY A 485 5.97 -16.65 0.17
N LYS A 486 5.29 -17.63 -0.41
CA LYS A 486 4.25 -17.45 -1.44
C LYS A 486 2.91 -17.06 -0.79
N GLY A 487 2.85 -15.90 -0.12
CA GLY A 487 1.63 -15.31 0.41
C GLY A 487 1.51 -15.29 1.93
N CYS A 488 1.99 -14.34 2.61
CA CYS A 488 1.94 -14.08 4.06
C CYS A 488 2.13 -15.33 4.95
N THR A 489 3.26 -15.40 5.63
CA THR A 489 3.53 -16.39 6.67
C THR A 489 4.09 -15.70 7.92
N THR A 490 4.16 -16.40 9.04
CA THR A 490 4.89 -15.93 10.21
C THR A 490 6.40 -16.15 10.04
N ILE A 491 7.22 -15.45 10.83
CA ILE A 491 8.67 -15.66 10.79
C ILE A 491 9.02 -17.09 11.26
N ALA A 492 8.34 -17.55 12.30
CA ALA A 492 8.56 -18.91 12.85
C ALA A 492 8.29 -19.99 11.81
N GLU A 493 7.13 -19.95 11.13
CA GLU A 493 6.79 -20.89 10.05
C GLU A 493 7.78 -20.81 8.89
N HIS A 494 8.20 -19.59 8.52
CA HIS A 494 9.18 -19.40 7.45
C HIS A 494 10.53 -20.06 7.79
N ARG A 495 11.05 -19.87 9.00
CA ARG A 495 12.30 -20.50 9.45
C ARG A 495 12.18 -22.02 9.61
N GLN A 496 11.04 -22.50 10.10
CA GLN A 496 10.78 -23.93 10.18
C GLN A 496 10.82 -24.61 8.80
N ALA A 497 10.27 -23.94 7.79
CA ALA A 497 10.31 -24.45 6.41
C ALA A 497 11.72 -24.46 5.78
N LEU A 498 12.68 -23.68 6.30
CA LEU A 498 14.09 -23.73 5.88
C LEU A 498 14.86 -24.90 6.49
N SER A 499 14.38 -25.42 7.63
CA SER A 499 15.03 -26.50 8.37
C SER A 499 14.47 -27.88 8.00
N ALA A 500 13.39 -27.94 7.21
CA ALA A 500 12.74 -29.14 6.71
C ALA A 500 13.26 -29.52 5.32
#